data_064b064183f70368ba96001505b4c302
#
_entry.id   064b064183f70368ba96001505b4c302
#
_cell.length_a   1.000
_cell.length_b   1.000
_cell.length_c   1.000
_cell.angle_alpha   90.00
_cell.angle_beta   90.00
_cell.angle_gamma   90.00
#
_symmetry.space_group_name_H-M   'P 1'
#
loop_
_entity.id
_entity.type
_entity.pdbx_description
1 polymer ?
#
loop_
_entity_poly.entity_id
_entity_poly.type
_entity_poly.pdbx_seq_one_letter_code
_entity_poly.pdbx_strand_id
1 'polypeptide(L)'
;MPKERVERDEEDLVRLYLTDIGQYPLLTKDDEVRLAQAIEAGNAARVELEAEGRALSPGRKRELRRAARDGEDAERTFVQSNLRLVVSIAKKYQASGLPLLDLIQEGNLGLMHAVEKFDWRKGFKFSTYATWPASAR
;
A
#
# COMPACT_ATOMS: atom_id res chain seq x y z
N MET A 1 -20.81 -24.68 18.57
CA MET A 1 -19.62 -24.43 19.38
C MET A 1 -19.06 -23.07 19.13
N PRO A 2 -18.76 -22.26 20.15
CA PRO A 2 -18.27 -20.91 19.95
C PRO A 2 -16.99 -20.84 19.13
N LYS A 3 -16.06 -21.76 19.35
CA LYS A 3 -14.77 -21.78 18.64
C LYS A 3 -14.94 -22.07 17.15
N GLU A 4 -15.75 -23.04 16.79
CA GLU A 4 -16.05 -23.39 15.40
C GLU A 4 -16.78 -22.26 14.69
N ARG A 5 -17.66 -21.58 15.40
CA ARG A 5 -18.42 -20.44 14.87
C ARG A 5 -17.50 -19.26 14.58
N VAL A 6 -16.55 -18.97 15.46
CA VAL A 6 -15.56 -17.90 15.27
C VAL A 6 -14.67 -18.20 14.08
N GLU A 7 -14.19 -19.44 13.94
CA GLU A 7 -13.36 -19.84 12.81
C GLU A 7 -14.11 -19.71 11.49
N ARG A 8 -15.39 -20.08 11.45
CA ARG A 8 -16.22 -19.98 10.26
C ARG A 8 -16.48 -18.53 9.87
N ASP A 9 -16.76 -17.67 10.87
CA ASP A 9 -16.96 -16.25 10.64
C ASP A 9 -15.68 -15.60 10.10
N GLU A 10 -14.53 -16.00 10.62
CA GLU A 10 -13.23 -15.53 10.13
C GLU A 10 -12.97 -15.95 8.68
N GLU A 11 -13.25 -17.21 8.35
CA GLU A 11 -13.13 -17.70 6.97
C GLU A 11 -14.03 -16.94 6.01
N ASP A 12 -15.27 -16.64 6.42
CA ASP A 12 -16.21 -15.88 5.61
C ASP A 12 -15.73 -14.45 5.39
N LEU A 13 -15.20 -13.81 6.43
CA LEU A 13 -14.64 -12.46 6.32
C LEU A 13 -13.44 -12.42 5.40
N VAL A 14 -12.55 -13.42 5.50
CA VAL A 14 -11.38 -13.51 4.60
C VAL A 14 -11.85 -13.71 3.15
N ARG A 15 -12.86 -14.53 2.94
CA ARG A 15 -13.39 -14.77 1.59
C ARG A 15 -13.97 -13.49 0.98
N LEU A 16 -14.74 -12.73 1.76
CA LEU A 16 -15.26 -11.44 1.33
C LEU A 16 -14.15 -10.47 0.99
N TYR A 17 -13.14 -10.41 1.85
CA TYR A 17 -11.98 -9.55 1.64
C TYR A 17 -11.25 -9.91 0.34
N LEU A 18 -11.02 -11.20 0.10
CA LEU A 18 -10.36 -11.66 -1.13
C LEU A 18 -11.17 -11.30 -2.38
N THR A 19 -12.50 -11.36 -2.29
CA THR A 19 -13.37 -10.95 -3.40
C THR A 19 -13.20 -9.46 -3.68
N ASP A 20 -13.20 -8.64 -2.64
CA ASP A 20 -13.06 -7.20 -2.78
C ASP A 20 -11.72 -6.81 -3.37
N ILE A 21 -10.62 -7.32 -2.81
CA ILE A 21 -9.28 -6.96 -3.28
C ILE A 21 -8.97 -7.55 -4.66
N GLY A 22 -9.65 -8.63 -5.05
CA GLY A 22 -9.51 -9.23 -6.37
C GLY A 22 -9.97 -8.33 -7.51
N GLN A 23 -10.74 -7.28 -7.20
CA GLN A 23 -11.22 -6.32 -8.19
C GLN A 23 -10.13 -5.36 -8.66
N TYR A 24 -9.08 -5.17 -7.88
CA TYR A 24 -7.99 -4.27 -8.23
C TYR A 24 -7.02 -4.97 -9.18
N PRO A 25 -6.66 -4.33 -10.32
CA PRO A 25 -5.74 -4.95 -11.27
C PRO A 25 -4.34 -5.09 -10.69
N LEU A 26 -3.64 -6.12 -11.14
CA LEU A 26 -2.23 -6.28 -10.81
C LEU A 26 -1.42 -5.23 -11.55
N LEU A 27 -0.41 -4.67 -10.87
CA LEU A 27 0.45 -3.67 -11.46
C LEU A 27 1.59 -4.33 -12.24
N THR A 28 1.89 -3.78 -13.41
CA THR A 28 3.12 -4.10 -14.13
C THR A 28 4.28 -3.33 -13.49
N LYS A 29 5.50 -3.68 -13.87
CA LYS A 29 6.69 -2.94 -13.42
C LYS A 29 6.60 -1.46 -13.85
N ASP A 30 6.14 -1.19 -15.06
CA ASP A 30 5.98 0.17 -15.55
C ASP A 30 4.91 0.93 -14.76
N ASP A 31 3.82 0.28 -14.40
CA ASP A 31 2.79 0.87 -13.53
C ASP A 31 3.38 1.25 -12.17
N GLU A 32 4.19 0.37 -11.60
CA GLU A 32 4.84 0.63 -10.30
C GLU A 32 5.75 1.86 -10.36
N VAL A 33 6.52 1.97 -11.44
CA VAL A 33 7.41 3.13 -11.64
C VAL A 33 6.58 4.41 -11.77
N ARG A 34 5.55 4.40 -12.59
CA ARG A 34 4.70 5.56 -12.81
C ARG A 34 4.03 6.03 -11.53
N LEU A 35 3.48 5.10 -10.76
CA LEU A 35 2.83 5.41 -9.50
C LEU A 35 3.84 5.92 -8.47
N ALA A 36 5.00 5.29 -8.38
CA ALA A 36 6.06 5.72 -7.46
C ALA A 36 6.55 7.13 -7.78
N GLN A 37 6.67 7.48 -9.06
CA GLN A 37 7.03 8.82 -9.48
C GLN A 37 5.97 9.85 -9.07
N ALA A 38 4.69 9.52 -9.21
CA ALA A 38 3.60 10.38 -8.80
C ALA A 38 3.59 10.59 -7.28
N ILE A 39 3.84 9.54 -6.51
CA ILE A 39 3.94 9.62 -5.04
C ILE A 39 5.10 10.54 -4.64
N GLU A 40 6.25 10.37 -5.27
CA GLU A 40 7.44 11.19 -4.99
C GLU A 40 7.17 12.66 -5.30
N ALA A 41 6.58 12.94 -6.46
CA ALA A 41 6.22 14.30 -6.85
C ALA A 41 5.21 14.92 -5.90
N GLY A 42 4.23 14.13 -5.45
CA GLY A 42 3.22 14.59 -4.50
C GLY A 42 3.83 14.91 -3.13
N ASN A 43 4.76 14.10 -2.65
CA ASN A 43 5.46 14.36 -1.39
C ASN A 43 6.30 15.63 -1.48
N ALA A 44 7.02 15.84 -2.58
CA ALA A 44 7.80 17.05 -2.80
C ALA A 44 6.90 18.28 -2.87
N ALA A 45 5.73 18.15 -3.51
CA ALA A 45 4.76 19.25 -3.59
C ALA A 45 4.23 19.66 -2.22
N ARG A 46 3.94 18.68 -1.36
CA ARG A 46 3.48 18.97 0.00
C ARG A 46 4.54 19.70 0.82
N VAL A 47 5.79 19.28 0.69
CA VAL A 47 6.91 19.93 1.39
C VAL A 47 7.04 21.39 0.93
N GLU A 48 6.97 21.65 -0.36
CA GLU A 48 7.07 23.02 -0.88
C GLU A 48 5.90 23.89 -0.42
N LEU A 49 4.67 23.34 -0.42
CA LEU A 49 3.49 24.06 0.06
C LEU A 49 3.61 24.44 1.53
N GLU A 50 4.12 23.55 2.37
CA GLU A 50 4.29 23.81 3.79
C GLU A 50 5.40 24.82 4.06
N ALA A 51 6.50 24.73 3.30
CA ALA A 51 7.66 25.58 3.52
C ALA A 51 7.48 27.00 2.97
N GLU A 52 6.84 27.13 1.81
CA GLU A 52 6.82 28.40 1.06
C GLU A 52 5.42 28.87 0.65
N GLY A 53 4.37 28.32 1.25
CA GLY A 53 3.00 28.53 0.83
C GLY A 53 2.59 29.99 0.62
N ARG A 54 3.06 30.89 1.49
CA ARG A 54 2.70 32.31 1.41
C ARG A 54 3.42 33.04 0.27
N ALA A 55 4.60 32.58 -0.09
CA ALA A 55 5.43 33.19 -1.13
C ALA A 55 5.07 32.71 -2.53
N LEU A 56 4.31 31.62 -2.64
CA LEU A 56 3.97 31.02 -3.92
C LEU A 56 2.86 31.78 -4.64
N SER A 57 2.98 31.86 -5.97
CA SER A 57 1.90 32.40 -6.79
C SER A 57 0.67 31.50 -6.75
N PRO A 58 -0.54 32.06 -7.02
CA PRO A 58 -1.74 31.20 -7.08
C PRO A 58 -1.63 30.05 -8.09
N GLY A 59 -0.98 30.32 -9.22
CA GLY A 59 -0.77 29.27 -10.24
C GLY A 59 0.12 28.15 -9.73
N ARG A 60 1.22 28.49 -9.05
CA ARG A 60 2.14 27.51 -8.48
C ARG A 60 1.44 26.68 -7.40
N LYS A 61 0.66 27.34 -6.54
CA LYS A 61 -0.11 26.64 -5.51
C LYS A 61 -1.06 25.63 -6.12
N ARG A 62 -1.74 25.97 -7.21
CA ARG A 62 -2.65 25.04 -7.89
C ARG A 62 -1.91 23.82 -8.44
N GLU A 63 -0.76 24.05 -9.07
CA GLU A 63 0.07 22.96 -9.58
C GLU A 63 0.51 22.00 -8.46
N LEU A 64 0.98 22.56 -7.35
CA LEU A 64 1.46 21.78 -6.23
C LEU A 64 0.34 21.01 -5.54
N ARG A 65 -0.83 21.62 -5.37
CA ARG A 65 -2.00 20.94 -4.80
C ARG A 65 -2.46 19.80 -5.69
N ARG A 66 -2.40 19.98 -6.99
CA ARG A 66 -2.74 18.93 -7.95
C ARG A 66 -1.76 17.78 -7.85
N ALA A 67 -0.45 18.06 -7.81
CA ALA A 67 0.57 17.04 -7.66
C ALA A 67 0.40 16.28 -6.35
N ALA A 68 0.08 16.97 -5.26
CA ALA A 68 -0.16 16.35 -3.96
C ALA A 68 -1.35 15.39 -4.02
N ARG A 69 -2.45 15.78 -4.65
CA ARG A 69 -3.62 14.92 -4.80
C ARG A 69 -3.34 13.72 -5.68
N ASP A 70 -2.66 13.94 -6.80
CA ASP A 70 -2.29 12.86 -7.71
C ASP A 70 -1.38 11.85 -7.00
N GLY A 71 -0.48 12.33 -6.14
CA GLY A 71 0.38 11.48 -5.34
C GLY A 71 -0.39 10.64 -4.32
N GLU A 72 -1.38 11.24 -3.66
CA GLU A 72 -2.24 10.51 -2.73
C GLU A 72 -3.05 9.43 -3.43
N ASP A 73 -3.60 9.75 -4.61
CA ASP A 73 -4.35 8.80 -5.41
C ASP A 73 -3.45 7.66 -5.89
N ALA A 74 -2.22 7.98 -6.29
CA ALA A 74 -1.24 7.00 -6.73
C ALA A 74 -0.86 6.06 -5.59
N GLU A 75 -0.66 6.58 -4.38
CA GLU A 75 -0.37 5.78 -3.20
C GLU A 75 -1.51 4.82 -2.89
N ARG A 76 -2.73 5.32 -2.92
CA ARG A 76 -3.92 4.48 -2.71
C ARG A 76 -3.99 3.36 -3.72
N THR A 77 -3.79 3.66 -5.00
CA THR A 77 -3.80 2.66 -6.07
C THR A 77 -2.68 1.62 -5.86
N PHE A 78 -1.49 2.08 -5.50
CA PHE A 78 -0.35 1.20 -5.27
C PHE A 78 -0.64 0.21 -4.14
N VAL A 79 -1.17 0.72 -3.02
CA VAL A 79 -1.53 -0.12 -1.86
C VAL A 79 -2.64 -1.10 -2.23
N GLN A 80 -3.73 -0.64 -2.84
CA GLN A 80 -4.88 -1.47 -3.19
C GLN A 80 -4.49 -2.61 -4.12
N SER A 81 -3.65 -2.34 -5.10
CA SER A 81 -3.22 -3.34 -6.08
C SER A 81 -2.26 -4.38 -5.50
N ASN A 82 -1.75 -4.16 -4.29
CA ASN A 82 -0.83 -5.07 -3.62
C ASN A 82 -1.45 -5.77 -2.40
N LEU A 83 -2.74 -5.56 -2.13
CA LEU A 83 -3.39 -6.21 -0.98
C LEU A 83 -3.39 -7.73 -1.11
N ARG A 84 -3.51 -8.27 -2.32
CA ARG A 84 -3.43 -9.72 -2.54
C ARG A 84 -2.04 -10.27 -2.22
N LEU A 85 -1.00 -9.50 -2.48
CA LEU A 85 0.36 -9.88 -2.11
C LEU A 85 0.46 -10.06 -0.59
N VAL A 86 -0.11 -9.14 0.17
CA VAL A 86 -0.14 -9.22 1.64
C VAL A 86 -0.83 -10.51 2.10
N VAL A 87 -1.97 -10.85 1.52
CA VAL A 87 -2.69 -12.08 1.88
C VAL A 87 -1.84 -13.31 1.59
N SER A 88 -1.19 -13.37 0.42
CA SER A 88 -0.35 -14.52 0.06
C SER A 88 0.84 -14.68 1.00
N ILE A 89 1.43 -13.57 1.45
CA ILE A 89 2.52 -13.61 2.43
C ILE A 89 1.99 -14.04 3.80
N ALA A 90 0.86 -13.45 4.23
CA ALA A 90 0.25 -13.78 5.52
C ALA A 90 -0.08 -15.27 5.66
N LYS A 91 -0.54 -15.89 4.58
CA LYS A 91 -0.83 -17.33 4.57
C LYS A 91 0.39 -18.18 4.90
N LYS A 92 1.56 -17.75 4.49
CA LYS A 92 2.82 -18.47 4.80
C LYS A 92 3.15 -18.45 6.28
N TYR A 93 2.63 -17.47 7.02
CA TYR A 93 2.91 -17.30 8.45
C TYR A 93 1.77 -17.77 9.34
N GLN A 94 0.73 -18.39 8.79
CA GLN A 94 -0.38 -18.94 9.57
C GLN A 94 0.08 -19.98 10.59
N ALA A 95 1.13 -20.71 10.28
CA ALA A 95 1.69 -21.72 11.17
C ALA A 95 2.22 -21.14 12.48
N SER A 96 2.40 -19.84 12.60
CA SER A 96 2.84 -19.16 13.83
C SER A 96 1.79 -19.18 14.94
N GLY A 97 0.54 -19.56 14.61
CA GLY A 97 -0.56 -19.62 15.57
C GLY A 97 -1.40 -18.34 15.65
N LEU A 98 -1.01 -17.30 14.94
CA LEU A 98 -1.80 -16.06 14.90
C LEU A 98 -2.95 -16.19 13.89
N PRO A 99 -4.12 -15.57 14.18
CA PRO A 99 -5.21 -15.54 13.23
C PRO A 99 -4.82 -14.87 11.92
N LEU A 100 -5.32 -15.39 10.81
CA LEU A 100 -4.98 -14.86 9.49
C LEU A 100 -5.32 -13.37 9.34
N LEU A 101 -6.47 -12.95 9.88
CA LEU A 101 -6.87 -11.53 9.83
C LEU A 101 -5.86 -10.62 10.53
N ASP A 102 -5.31 -11.06 11.66
CA ASP A 102 -4.30 -10.29 12.39
C ASP A 102 -3.01 -10.19 11.57
N LEU A 103 -2.63 -11.28 10.92
CA LEU A 103 -1.46 -11.30 10.04
C LEU A 103 -1.65 -10.37 8.83
N ILE A 104 -2.86 -10.35 8.27
CA ILE A 104 -3.19 -9.46 7.16
C ILE A 104 -3.10 -7.99 7.59
N GLN A 105 -3.61 -7.65 8.78
CA GLN A 105 -3.55 -6.28 9.29
C GLN A 105 -2.10 -5.82 9.49
N GLU A 106 -1.27 -6.66 10.09
CA GLU A 106 0.15 -6.36 10.24
C GLU A 106 0.83 -6.23 8.88
N GLY A 107 0.48 -7.11 7.95
CA GLY A 107 1.03 -7.08 6.60
C GLY A 107 0.64 -5.81 5.84
N ASN A 108 -0.57 -5.31 6.05
CA ASN A 108 -1.00 -4.06 5.43
C ASN A 108 -0.20 -2.86 5.95
N LEU A 109 0.13 -2.85 7.25
CA LEU A 109 1.02 -1.83 7.79
C LEU A 109 2.41 -1.92 7.18
N GLY A 110 2.94 -3.12 7.05
CA GLY A 110 4.22 -3.36 6.39
C GLY A 110 4.20 -2.95 4.91
N LEU A 111 3.08 -3.18 4.24
CA LEU A 111 2.88 -2.75 2.85
C LEU A 111 2.98 -1.23 2.72
N MET A 112 2.33 -0.49 3.61
CA MET A 112 2.38 0.97 3.60
C MET A 112 3.81 1.48 3.79
N HIS A 113 4.55 0.88 4.72
CA HIS A 113 5.96 1.23 4.91
C HIS A 113 6.81 0.89 3.69
N ALA A 114 6.54 -0.24 3.05
CA ALA A 114 7.28 -0.65 1.86
C ALA A 114 7.03 0.29 0.69
N VAL A 115 5.81 0.78 0.53
CA VAL A 115 5.47 1.75 -0.51
C VAL A 115 6.23 3.06 -0.29
N GLU A 116 6.33 3.51 0.95
CA GLU A 116 7.09 4.72 1.29
C GLU A 116 8.58 4.58 0.98
N LYS A 117 9.14 3.39 1.15
CA LYS A 117 10.56 3.12 0.95
C LYS A 117 10.90 2.65 -0.45
N PHE A 118 9.91 2.38 -1.27
CA PHE A 118 10.14 1.87 -2.63
C PHE A 118 10.91 2.88 -3.46
N ASP A 119 12.06 2.44 -3.97
CA ASP A 119 12.88 3.25 -4.87
C ASP A 119 12.80 2.66 -6.28
N TRP A 120 11.99 3.29 -7.12
CA TRP A 120 11.77 2.85 -8.49
C TRP A 120 13.04 2.91 -9.35
N ARG A 121 14.04 3.70 -8.92
CA ARG A 121 15.29 3.86 -9.67
C ARG A 121 16.17 2.63 -9.62
N LYS A 122 15.96 1.76 -8.63
CA LYS A 122 16.75 0.54 -8.47
C LYS A 122 16.36 -0.57 -9.44
N GLY A 123 15.23 -0.45 -10.12
CA GLY A 123 14.83 -1.38 -11.17
C GLY A 123 14.24 -2.70 -10.72
N PHE A 124 14.07 -2.92 -9.42
CA PHE A 124 13.43 -4.13 -8.88
C PHE A 124 11.93 -3.95 -8.82
N LYS A 125 11.18 -5.06 -8.93
CA LYS A 125 9.75 -5.04 -8.70
C LYS A 125 9.45 -4.77 -7.22
N PHE A 126 8.31 -4.14 -6.96
CA PHE A 126 7.88 -3.83 -5.61
C PHE A 126 7.81 -5.08 -4.71
N SER A 127 7.38 -6.22 -5.26
CA SER A 127 7.30 -7.47 -4.50
C SER A 127 8.61 -7.88 -3.85
N THR A 128 9.73 -7.42 -4.39
CA THR A 128 11.06 -7.64 -3.81
C THR A 128 11.26 -6.87 -2.50
N TYR A 129 10.64 -5.69 -2.39
CA TYR A 129 10.72 -4.84 -1.20
C TYR A 129 9.72 -5.23 -0.12
N ALA A 130 8.57 -5.77 -0.53
CA ALA A 130 7.49 -6.13 0.39
C ALA A 130 7.78 -7.48 1.04
N THR A 131 8.89 -7.59 1.73
CA THR A 131 9.25 -8.82 2.41
C THR A 131 8.75 -8.81 3.85
N TRP A 132 7.96 -9.79 4.15
CA TRP A 132 7.65 -10.21 5.50
C TRP A 132 8.83 -11.06 5.96
N PRO A 133 9.24 -11.08 7.18
CA PRO A 133 8.75 -10.36 8.34
C PRO A 133 9.59 -9.14 8.68
N ALA A 134 10.28 -8.56 7.73
CA ALA A 134 11.09 -7.38 7.99
C ALA A 134 10.26 -6.25 8.58
N SER A 135 8.98 -6.17 8.15
CA SER A 135 8.03 -5.18 8.65
C SER A 135 7.42 -5.58 9.99
N ALA A 136 7.46 -6.85 10.34
CA ALA A 136 6.89 -7.35 11.60
C ALA A 136 7.89 -7.29 12.78
N ARG A 137 9.08 -6.85 12.51
CA ARG A 137 10.12 -6.75 13.56
C ARG A 137 10.06 -5.41 14.30
#